data_950d5aeabdc66f42283fa286a2f21494
#
_entry.id   950d5aeabdc66f42283fa286a2f21494
#
_cell.length_a   1.000
_cell.length_b   1.000
_cell.length_c   1.000
_cell.angle_alpha   90.00
_cell.angle_beta   90.00
_cell.angle_gamma   90.00
#
_symmetry.space_group_name_H-M   'P 1'
#
loop_
_entity.id
_entity.type
_entity.pdbx_description
1 polymer ?
#
loop_
_entity_poly.entity_id
_entity_poly.type
_entity_poly.pdbx_seq_one_letter_code
_entity_poly.pdbx_strand_id
1 'polypeptide(L)'
;MTAAGILSNLAGIVGSANLVTDPAQLGIYGVGRNAPKAAMRPGSNQEVAEIVRLAAAEQLALVPVGARTKLGMNIPLRGYDLALDMTRLDRVVAYDPDDLTMSVDAGIPLRKLSEVLAAHRQFLPLAVPFADRTTVGGTIASGVDPPLRQFYGMPRDYVLGMEFVTGDGRIVKSGGRVVKNVSGYDLHKLLIGSLGSMGVMTKINLRTFPAPMSIRMFVACFDSAQEAVGMRQRLAQSPLRPLTMEILSPHAAELLSGTVAARTEPGELPSDAFPRARWAVIVSYAGNEKVLGRYDRDLRQTAGAAKITTLGAEPTRIALGRVREFVPTALEFSPATVIIKMSVLPGRMSELLEDAAVAAEKVGLSWAAIARGVGVVYFALLPEAKSDGARSRVDNVIKDLADACGSRNGNITVPWLPDEWKSLTAPRNVHRTDLDLMRKLKHVFDPNGIFATDPIASVA
;
A
#
# COMPACT_ATOMS: atom_id res chain seq x y z
N MET A 1 36.06 -7.22 -7.44
CA MET A 1 36.86 -5.97 -7.17
C MET A 1 37.07 -5.75 -5.68
N THR A 2 38.02 -4.85 -5.28
CA THR A 2 38.11 -4.42 -3.87
C THR A 2 36.92 -3.51 -3.51
N ALA A 3 36.56 -3.43 -2.21
CA ALA A 3 35.47 -2.54 -1.76
C ALA A 3 35.70 -1.08 -2.19
N ALA A 4 36.94 -0.59 -2.09
CA ALA A 4 37.30 0.77 -2.54
C ALA A 4 37.11 0.95 -4.07
N GLY A 5 37.44 -0.07 -4.88
CA GLY A 5 37.24 -0.04 -6.33
C GLY A 5 35.74 -0.01 -6.70
N ILE A 6 34.89 -0.74 -5.98
CA ILE A 6 33.44 -0.71 -6.17
C ILE A 6 32.89 0.68 -5.89
N LEU A 7 33.26 1.29 -4.74
CA LEU A 7 32.81 2.65 -4.38
C LEU A 7 33.29 3.71 -5.38
N SER A 8 34.52 3.58 -5.89
CA SER A 8 35.04 4.47 -6.94
C SER A 8 34.22 4.38 -8.23
N ASN A 9 33.86 3.18 -8.66
CA ASN A 9 33.02 2.98 -9.84
C ASN A 9 31.61 3.53 -9.63
N LEU A 10 30.99 3.28 -8.47
CA LEU A 10 29.68 3.84 -8.13
C LEU A 10 29.73 5.39 -8.13
N ALA A 11 30.79 5.99 -7.57
CA ALA A 11 31.00 7.44 -7.62
C ALA A 11 31.18 7.96 -9.05
N GLY A 12 31.83 7.19 -9.92
CA GLY A 12 31.96 7.51 -11.35
C GLY A 12 30.63 7.53 -12.09
N ILE A 13 29.69 6.64 -11.72
CA ILE A 13 28.36 6.56 -12.34
C ILE A 13 27.45 7.73 -11.89
N VAL A 14 27.27 7.93 -10.59
CA VAL A 14 26.28 8.89 -10.08
C VAL A 14 26.87 10.26 -9.70
N GLY A 15 28.19 10.39 -9.67
CA GLY A 15 28.90 11.51 -9.07
C GLY A 15 29.03 11.37 -7.55
N SER A 16 30.15 11.81 -6.99
CA SER A 16 30.46 11.66 -5.55
C SER A 16 29.39 12.28 -4.62
N ALA A 17 28.76 13.38 -5.05
CA ALA A 17 27.71 14.05 -4.28
C ALA A 17 26.42 13.22 -4.16
N ASN A 18 26.25 12.18 -5.00
CA ASN A 18 25.07 11.30 -5.04
C ASN A 18 25.38 9.88 -4.54
N LEU A 19 26.56 9.66 -3.98
CA LEU A 19 26.96 8.43 -3.31
C LEU A 19 27.05 8.69 -1.80
N VAL A 20 26.30 7.97 -1.02
CA VAL A 20 26.30 8.01 0.45
C VAL A 20 27.02 6.78 0.97
N THR A 21 28.08 6.98 1.77
CA THR A 21 28.87 5.90 2.41
C THR A 21 29.04 6.13 3.91
N ASP A 22 28.61 7.29 4.42
CA ASP A 22 28.64 7.60 5.85
C ASP A 22 27.63 6.73 6.61
N PRO A 23 28.06 5.91 7.60
CA PRO A 23 27.17 5.05 8.37
C PRO A 23 26.02 5.81 9.06
N ALA A 24 26.26 7.06 9.51
CA ALA A 24 25.22 7.86 10.15
C ALA A 24 24.09 8.20 9.17
N GLN A 25 24.42 8.46 7.90
CA GLN A 25 23.43 8.72 6.85
C GLN A 25 22.81 7.44 6.27
N LEU A 26 23.53 6.32 6.28
CA LEU A 26 23.02 5.04 5.80
C LEU A 26 21.93 4.46 6.70
N GLY A 27 21.87 4.85 7.96
CA GLY A 27 20.83 4.39 8.89
C GLY A 27 19.39 4.61 8.39
N ILE A 28 19.13 5.66 7.62
CA ILE A 28 17.80 5.96 7.07
C ILE A 28 17.35 4.94 6.00
N TYR A 29 18.26 4.16 5.43
CA TYR A 29 17.99 3.08 4.48
C TYR A 29 17.85 1.72 5.16
N GLY A 30 17.99 1.66 6.48
CA GLY A 30 17.93 0.42 7.25
C GLY A 30 16.61 -0.34 7.10
N VAL A 31 16.69 -1.66 7.08
CA VAL A 31 15.56 -2.60 7.12
C VAL A 31 15.80 -3.57 8.26
N GLY A 32 15.10 -3.40 9.35
CA GLY A 32 15.38 -4.16 10.58
C GLY A 32 16.80 -3.88 11.09
N ARG A 33 17.59 -4.95 11.23
CA ARG A 33 19.00 -4.87 11.62
C ARG A 33 19.97 -4.72 10.45
N ASN A 34 19.46 -4.74 9.21
CA ASN A 34 20.28 -4.66 8.01
C ASN A 34 20.36 -3.21 7.52
N ALA A 35 21.57 -2.68 7.34
CA ALA A 35 21.86 -1.43 6.69
C ALA A 35 22.74 -1.66 5.45
N PRO A 36 22.56 -0.92 4.35
CA PRO A 36 23.42 -1.04 3.19
C PRO A 36 24.83 -0.51 3.48
N LYS A 37 25.81 -0.92 2.67
CA LYS A 37 27.18 -0.43 2.71
C LYS A 37 27.33 0.89 1.94
N ALA A 38 26.43 1.15 0.98
CA ALA A 38 26.34 2.39 0.23
C ALA A 38 24.92 2.65 -0.27
N ALA A 39 24.57 3.92 -0.46
CA ALA A 39 23.34 4.33 -1.13
C ALA A 39 23.67 5.24 -2.31
N MET A 40 23.09 4.98 -3.47
CA MET A 40 23.28 5.73 -4.71
C MET A 40 21.98 6.42 -5.11
N ARG A 41 22.08 7.66 -5.62
CA ARG A 41 20.97 8.46 -6.13
C ARG A 41 21.13 8.70 -7.63
N PRO A 42 20.72 7.77 -8.50
CA PRO A 42 20.80 7.94 -9.95
C PRO A 42 19.87 9.05 -10.45
N GLY A 43 20.33 9.79 -11.47
CA GLY A 43 19.57 10.86 -12.12
C GLY A 43 19.03 10.47 -13.50
N SER A 44 19.32 9.26 -13.99
CA SER A 44 18.86 8.77 -15.29
C SER A 44 18.65 7.24 -15.30
N ASN A 45 17.86 6.77 -16.27
CA ASN A 45 17.66 5.34 -16.51
C ASN A 45 19.00 4.64 -16.83
N GLN A 46 19.92 5.36 -17.48
CA GLN A 46 21.22 4.82 -17.84
C GLN A 46 22.07 4.59 -16.60
N GLU A 47 22.14 5.57 -15.68
CA GLU A 47 22.84 5.40 -14.40
C GLU A 47 22.27 4.23 -13.59
N VAL A 48 20.93 4.04 -13.58
CA VAL A 48 20.29 2.88 -12.94
C VAL A 48 20.77 1.58 -13.56
N ALA A 49 20.81 1.51 -14.91
CA ALA A 49 21.25 0.31 -15.63
C ALA A 49 22.74 -0.01 -15.37
N GLU A 50 23.59 0.99 -15.29
CA GLU A 50 25.03 0.83 -15.00
C GLU A 50 25.27 0.34 -13.58
N ILE A 51 24.56 0.91 -12.57
CA ILE A 51 24.61 0.43 -11.18
C ILE A 51 24.17 -1.02 -11.08
N VAL A 52 23.04 -1.40 -11.75
CA VAL A 52 22.54 -2.77 -11.74
C VAL A 52 23.54 -3.72 -12.38
N ARG A 53 24.19 -3.37 -13.51
CA ARG A 53 25.24 -4.20 -14.14
C ARG A 53 26.44 -4.38 -13.22
N LEU A 54 26.89 -3.31 -12.53
CA LEU A 54 27.97 -3.40 -11.56
C LEU A 54 27.57 -4.32 -10.38
N ALA A 55 26.36 -4.16 -9.84
CA ALA A 55 25.88 -5.02 -8.78
C ALA A 55 25.80 -6.51 -9.22
N ALA A 56 25.38 -6.76 -10.46
CA ALA A 56 25.33 -8.12 -11.02
C ALA A 56 26.73 -8.72 -11.19
N ALA A 57 27.70 -7.95 -11.71
CA ALA A 57 29.08 -8.40 -11.90
C ALA A 57 29.80 -8.70 -10.58
N GLU A 58 29.51 -7.93 -9.52
CA GLU A 58 30.12 -8.05 -8.19
C GLU A 58 29.25 -8.86 -7.21
N GLN A 59 28.11 -9.42 -7.66
CA GLN A 59 27.16 -10.18 -6.85
C GLN A 59 26.71 -9.44 -5.57
N LEU A 60 26.38 -8.14 -5.71
CA LEU A 60 25.95 -7.29 -4.61
C LEU A 60 24.43 -7.27 -4.48
N ALA A 61 23.94 -7.46 -3.26
CA ALA A 61 22.52 -7.42 -2.94
C ALA A 61 22.00 -5.98 -2.95
N LEU A 62 21.07 -5.68 -3.89
CA LEU A 62 20.55 -4.35 -4.17
C LEU A 62 19.08 -4.24 -3.80
N VAL A 63 18.70 -3.15 -3.11
CA VAL A 63 17.31 -2.81 -2.80
C VAL A 63 16.94 -1.47 -3.46
N PRO A 64 15.96 -1.46 -4.39
CA PRO A 64 15.40 -0.21 -4.89
C PRO A 64 14.59 0.50 -3.81
N VAL A 65 14.84 1.80 -3.62
CA VAL A 65 14.29 2.60 -2.53
C VAL A 65 13.66 3.88 -3.10
N GLY A 66 12.42 4.17 -2.70
CA GLY A 66 11.81 5.48 -2.90
C GLY A 66 11.96 6.35 -1.64
N ALA A 67 10.86 6.94 -1.17
CA ALA A 67 10.85 7.77 0.04
C ALA A 67 10.92 6.97 1.37
N ARG A 68 11.27 5.71 1.35
CA ARG A 68 11.49 4.83 2.52
C ARG A 68 10.28 4.55 3.41
N THR A 69 9.11 5.07 3.07
CA THR A 69 7.88 4.92 3.88
C THR A 69 7.42 3.48 4.07
N LYS A 70 7.90 2.56 3.22
CA LYS A 70 7.50 1.14 3.21
C LYS A 70 8.68 0.17 3.35
N LEU A 71 9.89 0.66 3.64
CA LEU A 71 11.04 -0.19 3.93
C LEU A 71 10.84 -1.04 5.21
N GLY A 72 10.07 -0.51 6.18
CA GLY A 72 9.70 -1.24 7.38
C GLY A 72 8.72 -2.39 7.18
N MET A 73 8.17 -2.58 5.98
CA MET A 73 7.31 -3.73 5.70
C MET A 73 8.07 -5.04 5.94
N ASN A 74 7.34 -6.06 6.37
CA ASN A 74 7.89 -7.40 6.62
C ASN A 74 8.18 -8.12 5.29
N ILE A 75 9.29 -7.76 4.66
CA ILE A 75 9.78 -8.33 3.41
C ILE A 75 11.11 -9.01 3.71
N PRO A 76 11.22 -10.33 3.49
CA PRO A 76 12.50 -11.02 3.63
C PRO A 76 13.54 -10.45 2.68
N LEU A 77 14.75 -10.22 3.19
CA LEU A 77 15.91 -9.79 2.41
C LEU A 77 16.96 -10.91 2.39
N ARG A 78 17.50 -11.19 1.20
CA ARG A 78 18.64 -12.11 0.99
C ARG A 78 20.00 -11.43 1.08
N GLY A 79 20.15 -10.44 1.95
CA GLY A 79 21.30 -9.58 2.07
C GLY A 79 20.90 -8.12 1.78
N TYR A 80 21.83 -7.18 2.00
CA TYR A 80 21.61 -5.76 1.69
C TYR A 80 22.94 -5.03 1.61
N ASP A 81 23.53 -4.98 0.41
CA ASP A 81 24.79 -4.29 0.19
C ASP A 81 24.59 -2.86 -0.28
N LEU A 82 23.62 -2.64 -1.17
CA LEU A 82 23.41 -1.38 -1.86
C LEU A 82 21.96 -0.90 -1.78
N ALA A 83 21.74 0.35 -1.40
CA ALA A 83 20.46 1.03 -1.56
C ALA A 83 20.46 1.87 -2.86
N LEU A 84 19.48 1.63 -3.72
CA LEU A 84 19.29 2.40 -4.95
C LEU A 84 18.16 3.41 -4.74
N ASP A 85 18.51 4.62 -4.30
CA ASP A 85 17.56 5.69 -3.97
C ASP A 85 17.08 6.42 -5.24
N MET A 86 15.86 6.13 -5.64
CA MET A 86 15.23 6.61 -6.87
C MET A 86 14.71 8.06 -6.76
N THR A 87 14.84 8.73 -5.62
CA THR A 87 14.19 10.02 -5.36
C THR A 87 14.73 11.19 -6.21
N ARG A 88 15.87 11.03 -6.88
CA ARG A 88 16.39 11.99 -7.86
C ARG A 88 15.69 11.93 -9.23
N LEU A 89 15.02 10.82 -9.53
CA LEU A 89 14.14 10.66 -10.69
C LEU A 89 12.73 11.12 -10.31
N ASP A 90 12.50 12.44 -10.29
CA ASP A 90 11.29 13.06 -9.72
C ASP A 90 10.54 14.00 -10.67
N ARG A 91 10.71 13.84 -11.99
CA ARG A 91 10.10 14.71 -12.99
C ARG A 91 8.74 14.23 -13.47
N VAL A 92 7.88 15.18 -13.87
CA VAL A 92 6.82 14.95 -14.83
C VAL A 92 7.46 14.94 -16.21
N VAL A 93 7.55 13.79 -16.85
CA VAL A 93 8.24 13.61 -18.14
C VAL A 93 7.37 14.08 -19.29
N ALA A 94 6.06 13.80 -19.21
CA ALA A 94 5.06 14.28 -20.17
C ALA A 94 3.70 14.30 -19.48
N TYR A 95 2.85 15.26 -19.83
CA TYR A 95 1.47 15.33 -19.34
C TYR A 95 0.57 15.86 -20.43
N ASP A 96 -0.49 15.13 -20.71
CA ASP A 96 -1.52 15.47 -21.66
C ASP A 96 -2.88 15.47 -20.93
N PRO A 97 -3.31 16.63 -20.42
CA PRO A 97 -4.55 16.72 -19.64
C PRO A 97 -5.79 16.34 -20.43
N ASP A 98 -5.84 16.65 -21.70
CA ASP A 98 -7.03 16.40 -22.55
C ASP A 98 -7.20 14.89 -22.83
N ASP A 99 -6.09 14.16 -22.97
CA ASP A 99 -6.07 12.70 -23.12
C ASP A 99 -6.09 11.93 -21.79
N LEU A 100 -6.10 12.63 -20.66
CA LEU A 100 -6.05 12.03 -19.31
C LEU A 100 -4.86 11.09 -19.14
N THR A 101 -3.69 11.42 -19.72
CA THR A 101 -2.49 10.58 -19.64
C THR A 101 -1.27 11.36 -19.21
N MET A 102 -0.39 10.72 -18.47
CA MET A 102 0.89 11.29 -18.08
C MET A 102 1.99 10.25 -17.99
N SER A 103 3.23 10.73 -18.12
CA SER A 103 4.45 9.96 -17.85
C SER A 103 5.24 10.65 -16.75
N VAL A 104 5.64 9.90 -15.73
CA VAL A 104 6.39 10.42 -14.59
C VAL A 104 7.59 9.55 -14.29
N ASP A 105 8.64 10.14 -13.73
CA ASP A 105 9.74 9.40 -13.12
C ASP A 105 9.24 8.67 -11.85
N ALA A 106 9.76 7.48 -11.58
CA ALA A 106 9.25 6.62 -10.50
C ALA A 106 9.49 7.18 -9.08
N GLY A 107 10.50 8.01 -8.92
CA GLY A 107 10.85 8.66 -7.65
C GLY A 107 10.05 9.92 -7.34
N ILE A 108 9.13 10.37 -8.21
CA ILE A 108 8.31 11.57 -7.96
C ILE A 108 7.45 11.38 -6.71
N PRO A 109 7.43 12.35 -5.76
CA PRO A 109 6.53 12.31 -4.62
C PRO A 109 5.07 12.42 -5.05
N LEU A 110 4.17 11.64 -4.41
CA LEU A 110 2.72 11.71 -4.69
C LEU A 110 2.17 13.12 -4.46
N ARG A 111 2.66 13.85 -3.45
CA ARG A 111 2.25 15.22 -3.17
C ARG A 111 2.54 16.14 -4.36
N LYS A 112 3.79 16.13 -4.88
CA LYS A 112 4.19 16.92 -6.05
C LYS A 112 3.31 16.61 -7.27
N LEU A 113 3.00 15.33 -7.47
CA LEU A 113 2.15 14.88 -8.56
C LEU A 113 0.70 15.34 -8.38
N SER A 114 0.16 15.28 -7.16
CA SER A 114 -1.19 15.76 -6.86
C SER A 114 -1.35 17.25 -7.10
N GLU A 115 -0.35 18.07 -6.79
CA GLU A 115 -0.33 19.51 -7.06
C GLU A 115 -0.40 19.80 -8.57
N VAL A 116 0.38 19.07 -9.38
CA VAL A 116 0.36 19.20 -10.85
C VAL A 116 -1.01 18.83 -11.42
N LEU A 117 -1.60 17.74 -10.96
CA LEU A 117 -2.90 17.27 -11.44
C LEU A 117 -4.05 18.19 -11.02
N ALA A 118 -3.99 18.73 -9.79
CA ALA A 118 -5.02 19.63 -9.26
C ALA A 118 -5.15 20.92 -10.11
N ALA A 119 -4.05 21.43 -10.67
CA ALA A 119 -4.06 22.59 -11.58
C ALA A 119 -4.93 22.36 -12.82
N HIS A 120 -5.13 21.10 -13.22
CA HIS A 120 -5.98 20.69 -14.34
C HIS A 120 -7.29 20.02 -13.91
N ARG A 121 -7.67 20.15 -12.63
CA ARG A 121 -8.86 19.50 -12.04
C ARG A 121 -8.87 17.98 -12.27
N GLN A 122 -7.71 17.36 -12.15
CA GLN A 122 -7.50 15.92 -12.27
C GLN A 122 -6.87 15.36 -10.98
N PHE A 123 -6.89 14.05 -10.84
CA PHE A 123 -6.25 13.36 -9.75
C PHE A 123 -5.87 11.91 -10.14
N LEU A 124 -5.09 11.26 -9.27
CA LEU A 124 -4.82 9.82 -9.31
C LEU A 124 -5.44 9.14 -8.07
N PRO A 125 -6.13 7.99 -8.23
CA PRO A 125 -6.76 7.28 -7.12
C PRO A 125 -5.75 6.48 -6.28
N LEU A 126 -4.53 7.00 -6.09
CA LEU A 126 -3.44 6.46 -5.27
C LEU A 126 -3.56 6.94 -3.81
N ALA A 127 -4.74 6.76 -3.20
CA ALA A 127 -4.97 7.09 -1.79
C ALA A 127 -4.35 6.02 -0.89
N VAL A 128 -3.05 6.09 -0.66
CA VAL A 128 -2.25 5.08 0.08
C VAL A 128 -1.70 5.66 1.38
N PRO A 129 -1.37 4.82 2.38
CA PRO A 129 -0.73 5.27 3.61
C PRO A 129 0.59 6.00 3.36
N PHE A 130 0.93 6.94 4.24
CA PHE A 130 2.10 7.81 4.16
C PHE A 130 2.07 8.73 2.92
N ALA A 131 0.90 9.17 2.48
CA ALA A 131 0.68 9.85 1.21
C ALA A 131 1.63 11.05 0.97
N ASP A 132 1.86 11.88 1.97
CA ASP A 132 2.67 13.10 1.84
C ASP A 132 4.16 12.81 1.60
N ARG A 133 4.63 11.63 1.98
CA ARG A 133 6.05 11.26 1.96
C ARG A 133 6.37 10.14 0.98
N THR A 134 5.39 9.54 0.30
CA THR A 134 5.61 8.38 -0.58
C THR A 134 5.90 8.79 -2.02
N THR A 135 6.63 7.94 -2.75
CA THR A 135 6.87 8.09 -4.20
C THR A 135 5.90 7.23 -5.00
N VAL A 136 5.67 7.60 -6.27
CA VAL A 136 4.82 6.83 -7.20
C VAL A 136 5.35 5.41 -7.37
N GLY A 137 6.63 5.24 -7.67
CA GLY A 137 7.24 3.92 -7.85
C GLY A 137 7.16 3.04 -6.60
N GLY A 138 7.48 3.60 -5.40
CA GLY A 138 7.36 2.89 -4.13
C GLY A 138 5.92 2.47 -3.82
N THR A 139 4.94 3.29 -4.18
CA THR A 139 3.51 2.98 -4.03
C THR A 139 3.10 1.83 -4.93
N ILE A 140 3.47 1.87 -6.21
CA ILE A 140 3.14 0.83 -7.18
C ILE A 140 3.85 -0.48 -6.83
N ALA A 141 5.15 -0.41 -6.46
CA ALA A 141 5.93 -1.59 -6.07
C ALA A 141 5.36 -2.29 -4.83
N SER A 142 4.84 -1.54 -3.85
CA SER A 142 4.30 -2.12 -2.62
C SER A 142 2.93 -2.77 -2.79
N GLY A 143 2.16 -2.43 -3.83
CA GLY A 143 0.83 -2.99 -4.07
C GLY A 143 -0.16 -2.73 -2.93
N VAL A 144 0.05 -1.64 -2.14
CA VAL A 144 -0.86 -1.28 -1.06
C VAL A 144 -2.24 -0.96 -1.61
N ASP A 145 -3.26 -1.47 -0.95
CA ASP A 145 -4.66 -1.40 -1.39
C ASP A 145 -5.30 -0.06 -0.98
N PRO A 146 -5.70 0.82 -1.94
CA PRO A 146 -6.29 2.11 -1.61
C PRO A 146 -7.80 2.01 -1.32
N PRO A 147 -8.38 2.88 -0.46
CA PRO A 147 -9.83 2.97 -0.26
C PRO A 147 -10.61 3.21 -1.55
N LEU A 148 -10.07 4.01 -2.47
CA LEU A 148 -10.67 4.34 -3.77
C LEU A 148 -10.73 3.15 -4.74
N ARG A 149 -10.13 2.00 -4.40
CA ARG A 149 -10.22 0.75 -5.17
C ARG A 149 -11.66 0.35 -5.49
N GLN A 150 -12.58 0.67 -4.60
CA GLN A 150 -14.00 0.35 -4.76
C GLN A 150 -14.57 0.84 -6.10
N PHE A 151 -14.13 2.01 -6.55
CA PHE A 151 -14.64 2.66 -7.76
C PHE A 151 -13.61 2.68 -8.91
N TYR A 152 -12.35 2.99 -8.61
CA TYR A 152 -11.32 3.22 -9.62
C TYR A 152 -10.44 2.00 -9.91
N GLY A 153 -10.57 0.93 -9.14
CA GLY A 153 -9.70 -0.24 -9.26
C GLY A 153 -8.33 -0.05 -8.60
N MET A 154 -7.40 -0.92 -8.95
CA MET A 154 -6.03 -0.97 -8.44
C MET A 154 -5.06 -0.28 -9.42
N PRO A 155 -3.80 -0.02 -9.02
CA PRO A 155 -2.77 0.52 -9.92
C PRO A 155 -2.67 -0.21 -11.26
N ARG A 156 -2.90 -1.53 -11.29
CA ARG A 156 -2.90 -2.32 -12.53
C ARG A 156 -3.95 -1.91 -13.56
N ASP A 157 -4.97 -1.16 -13.14
CA ASP A 157 -6.10 -0.76 -13.99
C ASP A 157 -5.87 0.62 -14.62
N TYR A 158 -4.90 1.40 -14.11
CA TYR A 158 -4.57 2.73 -14.61
C TYR A 158 -3.07 3.00 -14.85
N VAL A 159 -2.20 2.03 -14.55
CA VAL A 159 -0.83 2.04 -15.09
C VAL A 159 -0.88 1.53 -16.53
N LEU A 160 -0.59 2.42 -17.48
CA LEU A 160 -0.67 2.16 -18.92
C LEU A 160 0.59 1.54 -19.48
N GLY A 161 1.71 1.74 -18.81
CA GLY A 161 3.01 1.21 -19.21
C GLY A 161 4.13 1.68 -18.28
N MET A 162 5.32 1.17 -18.53
CA MET A 162 6.46 1.41 -17.64
C MET A 162 7.79 1.24 -18.39
N GLU A 163 8.79 2.02 -17.99
CA GLU A 163 10.21 1.69 -18.22
C GLU A 163 10.80 1.20 -16.91
N PHE A 164 11.58 0.14 -16.98
CA PHE A 164 12.24 -0.46 -15.83
C PHE A 164 13.55 -1.12 -16.21
N VAL A 165 14.42 -1.36 -15.23
CA VAL A 165 15.71 -2.03 -15.40
C VAL A 165 15.63 -3.42 -14.76
N THR A 166 15.95 -4.46 -15.53
CA THR A 166 16.02 -5.86 -15.08
C THR A 166 17.34 -6.15 -14.35
N GLY A 167 17.45 -7.27 -13.62
CA GLY A 167 18.63 -7.62 -12.81
C GLY A 167 19.92 -7.88 -13.60
N ASP A 168 19.86 -7.92 -14.93
CA ASP A 168 21.03 -7.93 -15.82
C ASP A 168 21.35 -6.55 -16.41
N GLY A 169 20.66 -5.48 -15.95
CA GLY A 169 20.91 -4.10 -16.36
C GLY A 169 20.34 -3.71 -17.73
N ARG A 170 19.41 -4.48 -18.30
CA ARG A 170 18.69 -4.07 -19.52
C ARG A 170 17.56 -3.09 -19.17
N ILE A 171 17.44 -2.03 -19.97
CA ILE A 171 16.30 -1.11 -19.91
C ILE A 171 15.18 -1.69 -20.76
N VAL A 172 14.05 -1.97 -20.14
CA VAL A 172 12.87 -2.59 -20.77
C VAL A 172 11.72 -1.59 -20.78
N LYS A 173 10.97 -1.54 -21.88
CA LYS A 173 9.73 -0.79 -22.02
C LYS A 173 8.58 -1.77 -22.22
N SER A 174 7.49 -1.55 -21.46
CA SER A 174 6.26 -2.34 -21.59
C SER A 174 5.06 -1.39 -21.56
N GLY A 175 4.12 -1.59 -22.49
CA GLY A 175 3.01 -0.67 -22.68
C GLY A 175 3.45 0.68 -23.25
N GLY A 176 2.56 1.67 -23.17
CA GLY A 176 2.78 3.02 -23.68
C GLY A 176 1.96 4.06 -22.93
N ARG A 177 1.85 5.28 -23.45
CA ARG A 177 0.99 6.34 -22.91
C ARG A 177 -0.35 6.39 -23.66
N VAL A 178 -0.88 5.22 -24.01
CA VAL A 178 -2.17 5.07 -24.70
C VAL A 178 -3.09 4.17 -23.90
N VAL A 179 -4.37 4.51 -23.81
CA VAL A 179 -5.35 3.77 -23.01
C VAL A 179 -5.61 2.36 -23.58
N LYS A 180 -5.45 2.19 -24.89
CA LYS A 180 -5.58 0.88 -25.54
C LYS A 180 -4.27 0.53 -26.24
N ASN A 181 -3.53 -0.42 -25.64
CA ASN A 181 -2.35 -1.03 -26.24
C ASN A 181 -2.66 -2.49 -26.54
N VAL A 182 -2.49 -2.91 -27.78
CA VAL A 182 -2.71 -4.30 -28.24
C VAL A 182 -1.41 -4.94 -28.73
N SER A 183 -0.27 -4.25 -28.57
CA SER A 183 1.04 -4.71 -29.01
C SER A 183 1.87 -5.19 -27.83
N GLY A 184 2.24 -6.44 -27.83
CA GLY A 184 3.08 -7.07 -26.80
C GLY A 184 2.33 -7.44 -25.52
N TYR A 185 3.08 -7.97 -24.56
CA TYR A 185 2.56 -8.34 -23.24
C TYR A 185 2.67 -7.19 -22.24
N ASP A 186 1.73 -7.11 -21.30
CA ASP A 186 1.70 -6.13 -20.21
C ASP A 186 2.70 -6.48 -19.10
N LEU A 187 3.99 -6.61 -19.43
CA LEU A 187 5.04 -6.99 -18.46
C LEU A 187 5.11 -6.06 -17.27
N HIS A 188 4.76 -4.77 -17.46
CA HIS A 188 4.69 -3.78 -16.38
C HIS A 188 3.73 -4.18 -15.25
N LYS A 189 2.69 -4.98 -15.56
CA LYS A 189 1.75 -5.47 -14.52
C LYS A 189 2.38 -6.47 -13.55
N LEU A 190 3.50 -7.11 -13.92
CA LEU A 190 4.24 -8.02 -13.03
C LEU A 190 5.04 -7.26 -11.97
N LEU A 191 5.42 -5.98 -12.26
CA LEU A 191 6.17 -5.17 -11.30
C LEU A 191 5.27 -4.52 -10.25
N ILE A 192 3.94 -4.43 -10.51
CA ILE A 192 2.96 -3.90 -9.55
C ILE A 192 2.82 -4.88 -8.39
N GLY A 193 3.17 -4.45 -7.18
CA GLY A 193 3.18 -5.31 -6.00
C GLY A 193 4.40 -6.26 -5.90
N SER A 194 5.41 -6.09 -6.77
CA SER A 194 6.64 -6.92 -6.77
C SER A 194 7.59 -6.59 -5.62
N LEU A 195 7.38 -5.52 -4.88
CA LEU A 195 8.26 -5.07 -3.80
C LEU A 195 9.71 -4.81 -4.25
N GLY A 196 9.90 -4.50 -5.55
CA GLY A 196 11.23 -4.28 -6.14
C GLY A 196 12.04 -5.57 -6.40
N SER A 197 11.41 -6.75 -6.32
CA SER A 197 12.10 -8.04 -6.48
C SER A 197 12.40 -8.44 -7.93
N MET A 198 11.73 -7.83 -8.90
CA MET A 198 11.84 -8.22 -10.33
C MET A 198 12.44 -7.14 -11.21
N GLY A 199 12.71 -5.95 -10.69
CA GLY A 199 13.26 -4.85 -11.48
C GLY A 199 13.12 -3.50 -10.79
N VAL A 200 13.83 -2.51 -11.31
CA VAL A 200 13.83 -1.12 -10.85
C VAL A 200 12.95 -0.30 -11.79
N MET A 201 11.80 0.14 -11.33
CA MET A 201 10.94 1.06 -12.08
C MET A 201 11.61 2.43 -12.20
N THR A 202 11.71 2.96 -13.41
CA THR A 202 12.34 4.26 -13.67
C THR A 202 11.36 5.29 -14.20
N LYS A 203 10.42 4.90 -15.09
CA LYS A 203 9.37 5.75 -15.60
C LYS A 203 8.04 5.01 -15.65
N ILE A 204 6.95 5.71 -15.33
CA ILE A 204 5.61 5.13 -15.24
C ILE A 204 4.64 5.99 -16.04
N ASN A 205 3.88 5.35 -16.93
CA ASN A 205 2.81 5.95 -17.69
C ASN A 205 1.48 5.66 -16.98
N LEU A 206 0.70 6.71 -16.73
CA LEU A 206 -0.50 6.66 -15.90
C LEU A 206 -1.68 7.25 -16.66
N ARG A 207 -2.84 6.64 -16.45
CA ARG A 207 -4.12 7.28 -16.72
C ARG A 207 -4.51 8.15 -15.54
N THR A 208 -4.87 9.39 -15.78
CA THR A 208 -5.44 10.31 -14.80
C THR A 208 -6.96 10.26 -14.82
N PHE A 209 -7.60 10.88 -13.84
CA PHE A 209 -9.05 10.93 -13.72
C PHE A 209 -9.51 12.36 -13.42
N PRO A 210 -10.66 12.80 -13.94
CA PRO A 210 -11.26 14.07 -13.55
C PRO A 210 -11.52 14.08 -12.04
N ALA A 211 -11.15 15.17 -11.37
CA ALA A 211 -11.46 15.37 -9.97
C ALA A 211 -12.98 15.50 -9.76
N PRO A 212 -13.56 14.85 -8.76
CA PRO A 212 -14.99 14.97 -8.48
C PRO A 212 -15.36 16.43 -8.14
N MET A 213 -16.50 16.89 -8.64
CA MET A 213 -17.00 18.26 -8.39
C MET A 213 -17.32 18.50 -6.91
N SER A 214 -17.97 17.55 -6.28
CA SER A 214 -18.27 17.54 -4.86
C SER A 214 -18.29 16.10 -4.35
N ILE A 215 -17.99 15.93 -3.07
CA ILE A 215 -17.94 14.61 -2.40
C ILE A 215 -18.69 14.72 -1.08
N ARG A 216 -19.41 13.67 -0.72
CA ARG A 216 -20.05 13.48 0.60
C ARG A 216 -19.74 12.11 1.15
N MET A 217 -19.66 12.04 2.46
CA MET A 217 -19.52 10.80 3.20
C MET A 217 -20.74 10.57 4.07
N PHE A 218 -21.18 9.32 4.09
CA PHE A 218 -22.24 8.83 4.97
C PHE A 218 -21.63 7.82 5.93
N VAL A 219 -21.94 7.97 7.19
CA VAL A 219 -21.47 7.11 8.27
C VAL A 219 -22.70 6.47 8.92
N ALA A 220 -22.86 5.18 8.74
CA ALA A 220 -23.95 4.40 9.33
C ALA A 220 -23.40 3.54 10.48
N CYS A 221 -24.10 3.55 11.63
CA CYS A 221 -23.68 2.88 12.86
C CYS A 221 -24.45 1.59 13.10
N PHE A 222 -23.74 0.55 13.57
CA PHE A 222 -24.26 -0.79 13.82
C PHE A 222 -23.73 -1.34 15.15
N ASP A 223 -24.44 -2.31 15.72
CA ASP A 223 -24.04 -2.92 16.99
C ASP A 223 -23.13 -4.15 16.78
N SER A 224 -23.09 -4.70 15.56
CA SER A 224 -22.28 -5.87 15.22
C SER A 224 -21.56 -5.77 13.86
N ALA A 225 -20.49 -6.56 13.68
CA ALA A 225 -19.84 -6.75 12.41
C ALA A 225 -20.79 -7.32 11.35
N GLN A 226 -21.65 -8.27 11.75
CA GLN A 226 -22.62 -8.91 10.89
C GLN A 226 -23.60 -7.89 10.28
N GLU A 227 -24.16 -6.99 11.08
CA GLU A 227 -25.04 -5.92 10.59
C GLU A 227 -24.34 -4.96 9.64
N ALA A 228 -23.11 -4.54 9.98
CA ALA A 228 -22.29 -3.67 9.14
C ALA A 228 -21.99 -4.32 7.78
N VAL A 229 -21.58 -5.59 7.75
CA VAL A 229 -21.36 -6.35 6.51
C VAL A 229 -22.69 -6.57 5.78
N GLY A 230 -23.80 -6.79 6.49
CA GLY A 230 -25.14 -6.86 5.91
C GLY A 230 -25.52 -5.59 5.14
N MET A 231 -25.23 -4.40 5.67
CA MET A 231 -25.40 -3.13 4.94
C MET A 231 -24.53 -3.12 3.67
N ARG A 232 -23.27 -3.52 3.77
CA ARG A 232 -22.36 -3.61 2.61
C ARG A 232 -22.98 -4.51 1.52
N GLN A 233 -23.59 -5.65 1.88
CA GLN A 233 -24.21 -6.56 0.92
C GLN A 233 -25.41 -5.92 0.23
N ARG A 234 -26.29 -5.23 0.99
CA ARG A 234 -27.43 -4.50 0.41
C ARG A 234 -26.97 -3.41 -0.56
N LEU A 235 -25.90 -2.66 -0.21
CA LEU A 235 -25.32 -1.63 -1.11
C LEU A 235 -24.77 -2.25 -2.39
N ALA A 236 -24.10 -3.40 -2.31
CA ALA A 236 -23.57 -4.08 -3.48
C ALA A 236 -24.66 -4.60 -4.44
N GLN A 237 -25.86 -4.87 -3.95
CA GLN A 237 -27.04 -5.28 -4.72
C GLN A 237 -27.87 -4.10 -5.23
N SER A 238 -27.55 -2.87 -4.79
CA SER A 238 -28.23 -1.65 -5.19
C SER A 238 -27.61 -1.04 -6.46
N PRO A 239 -28.30 -0.10 -7.13
CA PRO A 239 -27.71 0.67 -8.23
C PRO A 239 -26.68 1.71 -7.80
N LEU A 240 -26.44 1.87 -6.50
CA LEU A 240 -25.50 2.83 -5.95
C LEU A 240 -24.05 2.44 -6.28
N ARG A 241 -23.24 3.43 -6.61
CA ARG A 241 -21.81 3.26 -6.97
C ARG A 241 -20.94 4.14 -6.08
N PRO A 242 -20.61 3.67 -4.85
CA PRO A 242 -19.77 4.43 -3.94
C PRO A 242 -18.32 4.53 -4.44
N LEU A 243 -17.68 5.68 -4.17
CA LEU A 243 -16.22 5.85 -4.38
C LEU A 243 -15.42 5.00 -3.40
N THR A 244 -15.83 5.02 -2.13
CA THR A 244 -15.25 4.20 -1.06
C THR A 244 -16.35 3.54 -0.27
N MET A 245 -16.06 2.36 0.27
CA MET A 245 -16.91 1.67 1.24
C MET A 245 -16.02 0.93 2.22
N GLU A 246 -16.00 1.44 3.46
CA GLU A 246 -15.16 0.92 4.53
C GLU A 246 -16.02 0.51 5.73
N ILE A 247 -15.65 -0.57 6.37
CA ILE A 247 -16.24 -1.02 7.64
C ILE A 247 -15.18 -0.84 8.72
N LEU A 248 -15.51 -0.10 9.76
CA LEU A 248 -14.62 0.18 10.89
C LEU A 248 -15.09 -0.58 12.11
N SER A 249 -14.18 -1.23 12.81
CA SER A 249 -14.45 -1.69 14.19
C SER A 249 -14.55 -0.50 15.15
N PRO A 250 -15.16 -0.67 16.34
CA PRO A 250 -15.25 0.38 17.34
C PRO A 250 -13.90 1.05 17.66
N HIS A 251 -12.88 0.24 17.93
CA HIS A 251 -11.55 0.74 18.25
C HIS A 251 -10.84 1.38 17.03
N ALA A 252 -11.12 0.96 15.79
CA ALA A 252 -10.61 1.67 14.62
C ALA A 252 -11.21 3.07 14.51
N ALA A 253 -12.50 3.25 14.80
CA ALA A 253 -13.15 4.56 14.84
C ALA A 253 -12.53 5.46 15.93
N GLU A 254 -12.19 4.91 17.09
CA GLU A 254 -11.49 5.63 18.17
C GLU A 254 -10.08 6.08 17.73
N LEU A 255 -9.28 5.20 17.14
CA LEU A 255 -7.96 5.53 16.61
C LEU A 255 -8.01 6.66 15.59
N LEU A 256 -8.99 6.63 14.68
CA LEU A 256 -9.16 7.65 13.64
C LEU A 256 -9.72 8.98 14.17
N SER A 257 -10.38 8.96 15.31
CA SER A 257 -10.81 10.18 16.04
C SER A 257 -9.71 10.76 16.92
N GLY A 258 -8.66 10.01 17.21
CA GLY A 258 -7.63 10.33 18.17
C GLY A 258 -6.62 11.38 17.69
N THR A 259 -5.74 11.80 18.62
CA THR A 259 -4.73 12.84 18.39
C THR A 259 -3.67 12.43 17.36
N VAL A 260 -3.32 11.13 17.26
CA VAL A 260 -2.37 10.62 16.27
C VAL A 260 -2.94 10.83 14.87
N ALA A 261 -4.18 10.42 14.61
CA ALA A 261 -4.83 10.62 13.33
C ALA A 261 -5.01 12.10 12.97
N ALA A 262 -5.26 12.97 13.97
CA ALA A 262 -5.36 14.40 13.75
C ALA A 262 -4.03 15.08 13.41
N ARG A 263 -2.89 14.49 13.80
CA ARG A 263 -1.55 14.98 13.39
C ARG A 263 -1.21 14.56 11.97
N THR A 264 -1.58 13.34 11.56
CA THR A 264 -1.30 12.81 10.22
C THR A 264 -2.20 13.42 9.15
N GLU A 265 -3.46 13.69 9.48
CA GLU A 265 -4.42 14.39 8.61
C GLU A 265 -5.15 15.47 9.46
N PRO A 266 -4.61 16.69 9.48
CA PRO A 266 -5.15 17.77 10.30
C PRO A 266 -6.50 18.27 9.76
N GLY A 267 -7.33 18.78 10.68
CA GLY A 267 -8.63 19.36 10.40
C GLY A 267 -9.68 18.93 11.43
N GLU A 268 -10.73 19.71 11.54
CA GLU A 268 -11.84 19.44 12.45
C GLU A 268 -12.84 18.48 11.83
N LEU A 269 -13.29 17.52 12.62
CA LEU A 269 -14.35 16.59 12.28
C LEU A 269 -15.48 16.70 13.30
N PRO A 270 -16.75 16.57 12.86
CA PRO A 270 -17.86 16.37 13.76
C PRO A 270 -17.62 15.16 14.68
N SER A 271 -18.09 15.23 15.91
CA SER A 271 -17.87 14.17 16.92
C SER A 271 -18.45 12.81 16.54
N ASP A 272 -19.40 12.79 15.63
CA ASP A 272 -20.05 11.60 15.08
C ASP A 272 -19.53 11.17 13.69
N ALA A 273 -18.44 11.80 13.20
CA ALA A 273 -17.75 11.38 11.98
C ALA A 273 -17.16 9.97 12.09
N PHE A 274 -16.69 9.61 13.28
CA PHE A 274 -16.24 8.25 13.61
C PHE A 274 -16.91 7.86 14.94
N PRO A 275 -18.00 7.09 14.91
CA PRO A 275 -18.79 6.76 16.11
C PRO A 275 -17.99 5.85 17.04
N ARG A 276 -17.93 6.21 18.31
CA ARG A 276 -17.25 5.41 19.34
C ARG A 276 -18.12 4.23 19.78
N ALA A 277 -17.47 3.15 20.21
CA ALA A 277 -18.10 1.94 20.76
C ALA A 277 -19.11 1.24 19.84
N ARG A 278 -19.13 1.56 18.54
CA ARG A 278 -20.01 0.93 17.55
C ARG A 278 -19.25 0.63 16.26
N TRP A 279 -19.70 -0.39 15.52
CA TRP A 279 -19.28 -0.62 14.16
C TRP A 279 -19.81 0.51 13.26
N ALA A 280 -18.99 0.92 12.29
CA ALA A 280 -19.38 1.94 11.33
C ALA A 280 -19.19 1.45 9.90
N VAL A 281 -20.15 1.74 9.04
CA VAL A 281 -20.00 1.65 7.59
C VAL A 281 -19.85 3.06 7.04
N ILE A 282 -18.70 3.35 6.47
CA ILE A 282 -18.38 4.62 5.84
C ILE A 282 -18.52 4.46 4.33
N VAL A 283 -19.34 5.31 3.73
CA VAL A 283 -19.58 5.29 2.28
C VAL A 283 -19.42 6.68 1.73
N SER A 284 -18.56 6.87 0.71
CA SER A 284 -18.44 8.16 0.05
C SER A 284 -18.96 8.12 -1.39
N TYR A 285 -19.56 9.22 -1.80
CA TYR A 285 -20.08 9.44 -3.16
C TYR A 285 -19.61 10.78 -3.71
N ALA A 286 -19.53 10.86 -5.02
CA ALA A 286 -19.25 12.09 -5.73
C ALA A 286 -20.36 12.42 -6.73
N GLY A 287 -20.56 13.71 -6.98
CA GLY A 287 -21.51 14.18 -7.97
C GLY A 287 -21.93 15.64 -7.74
N ASN A 288 -22.87 16.10 -8.51
CA ASN A 288 -23.54 17.38 -8.25
C ASN A 288 -24.59 17.22 -7.13
N GLU A 289 -25.15 18.32 -6.65
CA GLU A 289 -26.11 18.33 -5.53
C GLU A 289 -27.36 17.45 -5.77
N LYS A 290 -27.85 17.35 -7.02
CA LYS A 290 -28.99 16.46 -7.34
C LYS A 290 -28.62 14.98 -7.16
N VAL A 291 -27.44 14.61 -7.64
CA VAL A 291 -26.91 13.23 -7.51
C VAL A 291 -26.65 12.90 -6.04
N LEU A 292 -25.99 13.78 -5.30
CA LEU A 292 -25.70 13.59 -3.88
C LEU A 292 -26.98 13.53 -3.03
N GLY A 293 -27.98 14.35 -3.33
CA GLY A 293 -29.28 14.30 -2.67
C GLY A 293 -30.07 13.01 -2.96
N ARG A 294 -29.92 12.43 -4.16
CA ARG A 294 -30.48 11.11 -4.48
C ARG A 294 -29.77 10.04 -3.66
N TYR A 295 -28.43 10.04 -3.65
CA TYR A 295 -27.65 9.08 -2.88
C TYR A 295 -28.00 9.12 -1.38
N ASP A 296 -28.23 10.31 -0.82
CA ASP A 296 -28.63 10.45 0.59
C ASP A 296 -29.96 9.73 0.86
N ARG A 297 -30.98 9.91 0.01
CA ARG A 297 -32.26 9.22 0.16
C ARG A 297 -32.17 7.70 0.01
N ASP A 298 -31.51 7.26 -1.09
CA ASP A 298 -31.44 5.84 -1.43
C ASP A 298 -30.58 5.09 -0.40
N LEU A 299 -29.53 5.74 0.14
CA LEU A 299 -28.68 5.16 1.18
C LEU A 299 -29.41 5.03 2.52
N ARG A 300 -30.18 6.04 2.92
CA ARG A 300 -31.01 5.97 4.14
C ARG A 300 -32.03 4.84 4.06
N GLN A 301 -32.66 4.66 2.90
CA GLN A 301 -33.56 3.54 2.66
C GLN A 301 -32.80 2.19 2.77
N THR A 302 -31.61 2.08 2.20
CA THR A 302 -30.78 0.86 2.23
C THR A 302 -30.28 0.53 3.64
N ALA A 303 -29.94 1.55 4.43
CA ALA A 303 -29.47 1.38 5.81
C ALA A 303 -30.57 0.99 6.79
N GLY A 304 -31.84 1.24 6.46
CA GLY A 304 -32.98 0.91 7.33
C GLY A 304 -33.00 1.76 8.62
N ALA A 305 -33.04 1.11 9.77
CA ALA A 305 -33.09 1.77 11.07
C ALA A 305 -31.73 2.31 11.58
N ALA A 306 -30.64 2.10 10.86
CA ALA A 306 -29.31 2.57 11.30
C ALA A 306 -29.26 4.09 11.37
N LYS A 307 -28.63 4.62 12.44
CA LYS A 307 -28.34 6.06 12.52
C LYS A 307 -27.30 6.41 11.45
N ILE A 308 -27.60 7.42 10.64
CA ILE A 308 -26.72 7.93 9.60
C ILE A 308 -26.34 9.38 9.88
N THR A 309 -25.04 9.64 9.89
CA THR A 309 -24.45 10.98 9.83
C THR A 309 -23.99 11.26 8.41
N THR A 310 -24.23 12.48 7.94
CA THR A 310 -23.78 12.94 6.62
C THR A 310 -22.73 14.03 6.78
N LEU A 311 -21.55 13.82 6.18
CA LEU A 311 -20.46 14.80 6.19
C LEU A 311 -20.42 15.56 4.86
N GLY A 312 -20.28 16.88 4.93
CA GLY A 312 -20.05 17.74 3.78
C GLY A 312 -18.66 17.57 3.17
N ALA A 313 -18.33 18.33 2.15
CA ALA A 313 -17.12 18.12 1.34
C ALA A 313 -15.81 18.16 2.15
N GLU A 314 -15.59 19.20 2.96
CA GLU A 314 -14.35 19.35 3.72
C GLU A 314 -14.20 18.31 4.86
N PRO A 315 -15.19 18.07 5.72
CA PRO A 315 -15.12 16.96 6.67
C PRO A 315 -14.95 15.59 6.00
N THR A 316 -15.53 15.37 4.81
CA THR A 316 -15.34 14.14 4.03
C THR A 316 -13.89 13.97 3.59
N ARG A 317 -13.25 15.04 3.11
CA ARG A 317 -11.83 15.01 2.70
C ARG A 317 -10.93 14.61 3.87
N ILE A 318 -11.12 15.24 5.02
CA ILE A 318 -10.37 14.95 6.25
C ILE A 318 -10.62 13.50 6.72
N ALA A 319 -11.87 13.06 6.76
CA ALA A 319 -12.22 11.72 7.20
C ALA A 319 -11.62 10.63 6.28
N LEU A 320 -11.68 10.82 4.96
CA LEU A 320 -11.04 9.91 4.00
C LEU A 320 -9.51 9.89 4.15
N GLY A 321 -8.90 11.05 4.42
CA GLY A 321 -7.49 11.15 4.74
C GLY A 321 -7.13 10.31 5.96
N ARG A 322 -7.87 10.43 7.07
CA ARG A 322 -7.65 9.63 8.28
C ARG A 322 -7.85 8.12 8.04
N VAL A 323 -8.88 7.74 7.28
CA VAL A 323 -9.10 6.34 6.87
C VAL A 323 -7.92 5.80 6.06
N ARG A 324 -7.38 6.59 5.15
CA ARG A 324 -6.17 6.26 4.37
C ARG A 324 -4.97 6.02 5.28
N GLU A 325 -4.82 6.84 6.33
CA GLU A 325 -3.69 6.80 7.27
C GLU A 325 -3.92 5.85 8.47
N PHE A 326 -4.86 4.89 8.39
CA PHE A 326 -5.11 3.93 9.46
C PHE A 326 -3.87 3.14 9.88
N VAL A 327 -3.09 2.64 8.91
CA VAL A 327 -1.88 1.85 9.20
C VAL A 327 -0.83 2.69 9.93
N PRO A 328 -0.39 3.87 9.43
CA PRO A 328 0.51 4.74 10.18
C PRO A 328 -0.02 5.12 11.57
N THR A 329 -1.32 5.40 11.68
CA THR A 329 -1.96 5.75 12.96
C THR A 329 -1.84 4.61 13.98
N ALA A 330 -2.12 3.37 13.54
CA ALA A 330 -1.99 2.21 14.41
C ALA A 330 -0.53 1.92 14.79
N LEU A 331 0.41 2.07 13.86
CA LEU A 331 1.85 1.89 14.11
C LEU A 331 2.42 2.93 15.08
N GLU A 332 1.90 4.15 15.08
CA GLU A 332 2.30 5.22 16.01
C GLU A 332 1.62 5.05 17.37
N PHE A 333 0.44 4.44 17.43
CA PHE A 333 -0.32 4.22 18.66
C PHE A 333 0.42 3.28 19.64
N SER A 334 1.03 2.19 19.13
CA SER A 334 1.84 1.27 19.94
C SER A 334 3.11 0.85 19.21
N PRO A 335 4.27 0.83 19.88
CA PRO A 335 5.53 0.38 19.30
C PRO A 335 5.54 -1.13 18.99
N ALA A 336 4.59 -1.88 19.53
CA ALA A 336 4.45 -3.32 19.33
C ALA A 336 3.35 -3.68 18.33
N THR A 337 2.79 -2.71 17.64
CA THR A 337 1.71 -2.92 16.67
C THR A 337 2.10 -3.91 15.58
N VAL A 338 1.17 -4.82 15.30
CA VAL A 338 1.26 -5.76 14.17
C VAL A 338 0.06 -5.54 13.26
N ILE A 339 0.32 -5.31 11.98
CA ILE A 339 -0.72 -5.19 10.96
C ILE A 339 -0.82 -6.49 10.17
N ILE A 340 -1.99 -7.08 10.20
CA ILE A 340 -2.34 -8.28 9.44
C ILE A 340 -3.27 -7.84 8.31
N LYS A 341 -2.94 -8.21 7.07
CA LYS A 341 -3.79 -8.00 5.91
C LYS A 341 -4.38 -9.33 5.49
N MET A 342 -5.70 -9.40 5.51
CA MET A 342 -6.46 -10.56 5.09
C MET A 342 -7.31 -10.23 3.88
N SER A 343 -7.59 -11.19 3.03
CA SER A 343 -8.51 -11.03 1.91
C SER A 343 -9.36 -12.29 1.75
N VAL A 344 -10.68 -12.10 1.70
CA VAL A 344 -11.68 -13.14 1.50
C VAL A 344 -12.74 -12.66 0.52
N LEU A 345 -13.60 -13.57 0.05
CA LEU A 345 -14.79 -13.15 -0.66
C LEU A 345 -15.64 -12.21 0.23
N PRO A 346 -16.17 -11.12 -0.33
CA PRO A 346 -16.91 -10.12 0.46
C PRO A 346 -18.07 -10.66 1.30
N GLY A 347 -18.70 -11.76 0.86
CA GLY A 347 -19.77 -12.45 1.61
C GLY A 347 -19.29 -13.21 2.85
N ARG A 348 -17.99 -13.46 2.98
CA ARG A 348 -17.39 -14.19 4.14
C ARG A 348 -16.72 -13.26 5.14
N MET A 349 -16.87 -11.96 4.95
CA MET A 349 -16.13 -10.94 5.70
C MET A 349 -16.59 -10.80 7.16
N SER A 350 -17.91 -10.98 7.44
CA SER A 350 -18.43 -10.96 8.82
C SER A 350 -17.84 -12.07 9.67
N GLU A 351 -17.89 -13.29 9.17
CA GLU A 351 -17.34 -14.47 9.84
C GLU A 351 -15.83 -14.30 10.13
N LEU A 352 -15.08 -13.75 9.15
CA LEU A 352 -13.65 -13.50 9.35
C LEU A 352 -13.37 -12.43 10.42
N LEU A 353 -14.17 -11.35 10.46
CA LEU A 353 -14.03 -10.29 11.45
C LEU A 353 -14.38 -10.78 12.86
N GLU A 354 -15.38 -11.65 12.99
CA GLU A 354 -15.77 -12.29 14.25
C GLU A 354 -14.67 -13.24 14.75
N ASP A 355 -14.15 -14.13 13.87
CA ASP A 355 -13.03 -15.02 14.23
C ASP A 355 -11.78 -14.21 14.64
N ALA A 356 -11.49 -13.10 13.94
CA ALA A 356 -10.35 -12.24 14.25
C ALA A 356 -10.49 -11.55 15.62
N ALA A 357 -11.69 -11.07 15.94
CA ALA A 357 -12.00 -10.51 17.25
C ALA A 357 -11.80 -11.55 18.34
N VAL A 358 -12.43 -12.73 18.20
CA VAL A 358 -12.33 -13.85 19.16
C VAL A 358 -10.88 -14.29 19.38
N ALA A 359 -10.10 -14.43 18.28
CA ALA A 359 -8.69 -14.84 18.40
C ALA A 359 -7.84 -13.84 19.19
N ALA A 360 -8.05 -12.54 18.98
CA ALA A 360 -7.33 -11.48 19.71
C ALA A 360 -7.78 -11.40 21.17
N GLU A 361 -9.10 -11.44 21.44
CA GLU A 361 -9.66 -11.34 22.78
C GLU A 361 -9.31 -12.54 23.65
N LYS A 362 -9.29 -13.75 23.11
CA LYS A 362 -8.88 -14.99 23.78
C LYS A 362 -7.48 -14.90 24.41
N VAL A 363 -6.59 -14.13 23.82
CA VAL A 363 -5.22 -13.92 24.32
C VAL A 363 -5.03 -12.56 24.98
N GLY A 364 -6.09 -11.78 25.18
CA GLY A 364 -6.06 -10.47 25.84
C GLY A 364 -5.29 -9.41 25.06
N LEU A 365 -5.38 -9.40 23.73
CA LEU A 365 -4.81 -8.37 22.89
C LEU A 365 -5.88 -7.37 22.42
N SER A 366 -5.61 -6.08 22.60
CA SER A 366 -6.40 -5.03 21.97
C SER A 366 -6.20 -5.08 20.44
N TRP A 367 -7.28 -4.79 19.71
CA TRP A 367 -7.28 -4.85 18.26
C TRP A 367 -8.15 -3.76 17.63
N ALA A 368 -7.84 -3.41 16.37
CA ALA A 368 -8.64 -2.51 15.55
C ALA A 368 -8.69 -3.04 14.12
N ALA A 369 -9.80 -2.85 13.41
CA ALA A 369 -9.95 -3.34 12.05
C ALA A 369 -10.60 -2.33 11.12
N ILE A 370 -10.06 -2.22 9.90
CA ILE A 370 -10.72 -1.60 8.75
C ILE A 370 -10.90 -2.67 7.67
N ALA A 371 -12.14 -2.85 7.22
CA ALA A 371 -12.46 -3.76 6.14
C ALA A 371 -12.99 -2.99 4.92
N ARG A 372 -12.34 -3.17 3.77
CA ARG A 372 -12.77 -2.63 2.49
C ARG A 372 -13.98 -3.37 1.95
N GLY A 373 -14.92 -2.67 1.34
CA GLY A 373 -16.11 -3.28 0.75
C GLY A 373 -15.86 -4.40 -0.26
N VAL A 374 -14.63 -4.53 -0.74
CA VAL A 374 -14.18 -5.56 -1.70
C VAL A 374 -13.61 -6.83 -1.04
N GLY A 375 -13.65 -6.94 0.30
CA GLY A 375 -13.22 -8.16 1.01
C GLY A 375 -11.77 -8.13 1.51
N VAL A 376 -11.13 -6.98 1.59
CA VAL A 376 -9.78 -6.81 2.16
C VAL A 376 -9.90 -6.21 3.56
N VAL A 377 -9.28 -6.87 4.54
CA VAL A 377 -9.28 -6.46 5.94
C VAL A 377 -7.86 -6.10 6.37
N TYR A 378 -7.67 -4.92 6.93
CA TYR A 378 -6.48 -4.55 7.70
C TYR A 378 -6.83 -4.67 9.19
N PHE A 379 -6.20 -5.61 9.85
CA PHE A 379 -6.40 -5.93 11.25
C PHE A 379 -5.14 -5.57 12.03
N ALA A 380 -5.25 -4.62 12.93
CA ALA A 380 -4.18 -4.17 13.81
C ALA A 380 -4.28 -4.87 15.15
N LEU A 381 -3.27 -5.64 15.54
CA LEU A 381 -3.05 -6.04 16.92
C LEU A 381 -2.22 -4.96 17.62
N LEU A 382 -2.61 -4.57 18.82
CA LEU A 382 -2.09 -3.42 19.54
C LEU A 382 -1.54 -3.85 20.93
N PRO A 383 -0.48 -4.67 21.00
CA PRO A 383 0.16 -4.99 22.27
C PRO A 383 0.71 -3.72 22.92
N GLU A 384 0.69 -3.64 24.25
CA GLU A 384 1.20 -2.47 24.98
C GLU A 384 2.71 -2.31 24.86
N ALA A 385 3.46 -3.43 24.79
CA ALA A 385 4.91 -3.42 24.74
C ALA A 385 5.46 -4.60 23.93
N LYS A 386 6.71 -4.45 23.47
CA LYS A 386 7.49 -5.49 22.81
C LYS A 386 8.06 -6.46 23.86
N SER A 387 7.34 -7.51 24.19
CA SER A 387 7.78 -8.58 25.11
C SER A 387 7.63 -9.95 24.46
N ASP A 388 8.36 -10.96 24.98
CA ASP A 388 8.24 -12.34 24.50
C ASP A 388 6.83 -12.90 24.72
N GLY A 389 6.18 -12.54 25.81
CA GLY A 389 4.79 -12.90 26.07
C GLY A 389 3.82 -12.26 25.05
N ALA A 390 4.03 -10.99 24.68
CA ALA A 390 3.25 -10.35 23.64
C ALA A 390 3.50 -10.99 22.28
N ARG A 391 4.77 -11.29 21.94
CA ARG A 391 5.14 -11.99 20.72
C ARG A 391 4.44 -13.34 20.59
N SER A 392 4.46 -14.16 21.66
CA SER A 392 3.80 -15.48 21.65
C SER A 392 2.29 -15.37 21.47
N ARG A 393 1.64 -14.37 22.08
CA ARG A 393 0.21 -14.11 21.90
C ARG A 393 -0.11 -13.69 20.46
N VAL A 394 0.71 -12.82 19.87
CA VAL A 394 0.58 -12.39 18.46
C VAL A 394 0.75 -13.57 17.51
N ASP A 395 1.74 -14.45 17.74
CA ASP A 395 1.97 -15.64 16.91
C ASP A 395 0.77 -16.58 16.92
N ASN A 396 0.14 -16.79 18.08
CA ASN A 396 -1.08 -17.59 18.19
C ASN A 396 -2.22 -16.99 17.38
N VAL A 397 -2.44 -15.67 17.47
CA VAL A 397 -3.49 -14.99 16.68
C VAL A 397 -3.21 -15.12 15.18
N ILE A 398 -1.96 -14.94 14.74
CA ILE A 398 -1.58 -15.08 13.32
C ILE A 398 -1.91 -16.50 12.82
N LYS A 399 -1.65 -17.55 13.60
CA LYS A 399 -1.96 -18.94 13.26
C LYS A 399 -3.47 -19.16 13.16
N ASP A 400 -4.23 -18.75 14.17
CA ASP A 400 -5.70 -18.88 14.18
C ASP A 400 -6.31 -18.15 12.96
N LEU A 401 -5.80 -16.96 12.61
CA LEU A 401 -6.25 -16.20 11.43
C LEU A 401 -5.81 -16.82 10.09
N ALA A 402 -4.66 -17.47 10.06
CA ALA A 402 -4.23 -18.19 8.85
C ALA A 402 -5.18 -19.37 8.56
N ASP A 403 -5.57 -20.12 9.57
CA ASP A 403 -6.54 -21.21 9.47
C ASP A 403 -7.94 -20.67 9.07
N ALA A 404 -8.37 -19.58 9.70
CA ALA A 404 -9.63 -18.91 9.39
C ALA A 404 -9.70 -18.40 7.93
N CYS A 405 -8.62 -17.82 7.41
CA CYS A 405 -8.50 -17.40 6.02
C CYS A 405 -8.46 -18.62 5.07
N GLY A 406 -7.65 -19.62 5.40
CA GLY A 406 -7.50 -20.83 4.59
C GLY A 406 -8.82 -21.58 4.39
N SER A 407 -9.63 -21.75 5.45
CA SER A 407 -10.94 -22.39 5.39
C SER A 407 -11.96 -21.63 4.50
N ARG A 408 -11.69 -20.37 4.20
CA ARG A 408 -12.54 -19.50 3.35
C ARG A 408 -11.93 -19.23 1.97
N ASN A 409 -10.90 -20.00 1.56
CA ASN A 409 -10.11 -19.74 0.35
C ASN A 409 -9.57 -18.29 0.29
N GLY A 410 -9.24 -17.74 1.44
CA GLY A 410 -8.69 -16.41 1.59
C GLY A 410 -7.17 -16.41 1.67
N ASN A 411 -6.59 -15.20 1.68
CA ASN A 411 -5.16 -14.99 1.84
C ASN A 411 -4.89 -14.12 3.07
N ILE A 412 -3.74 -14.38 3.71
CA ILE A 412 -3.26 -13.62 4.85
C ILE A 412 -1.79 -13.21 4.62
N THR A 413 -1.44 -12.01 5.04
CA THR A 413 -0.06 -11.52 5.10
C THR A 413 0.10 -10.65 6.34
N VAL A 414 1.34 -10.52 6.83
CA VAL A 414 1.69 -9.63 7.96
C VAL A 414 2.63 -8.54 7.42
N PRO A 415 2.09 -7.47 6.82
CA PRO A 415 2.92 -6.44 6.17
C PRO A 415 3.72 -5.57 7.14
N TRP A 416 3.30 -5.40 8.39
CA TRP A 416 4.05 -4.63 9.40
C TRP A 416 4.03 -5.32 10.75
N LEU A 417 5.20 -5.39 11.37
CA LEU A 417 5.42 -5.85 12.73
C LEU A 417 6.77 -5.30 13.23
N PRO A 418 7.02 -5.32 14.55
CA PRO A 418 8.31 -4.95 15.11
C PRO A 418 9.46 -5.73 14.47
N ASP A 419 10.60 -5.07 14.24
CA ASP A 419 11.77 -5.68 13.58
C ASP A 419 12.26 -6.93 14.30
N GLU A 420 12.16 -6.95 15.62
CA GLU A 420 12.54 -8.08 16.46
C GLU A 420 11.65 -9.31 16.24
N TRP A 421 10.45 -9.11 15.66
CA TRP A 421 9.45 -10.15 15.42
C TRP A 421 9.34 -10.57 13.94
N LYS A 422 10.22 -10.09 13.07
CA LYS A 422 10.17 -10.37 11.61
C LYS A 422 10.30 -11.85 11.21
N SER A 423 10.62 -12.73 12.16
CA SER A 423 10.52 -14.18 11.97
C SER A 423 9.06 -14.70 12.00
N LEU A 424 8.10 -13.91 12.51
CA LEU A 424 6.68 -14.25 12.46
C LEU A 424 6.17 -14.01 11.05
N THR A 425 5.92 -15.07 10.33
CA THR A 425 5.33 -15.01 8.97
C THR A 425 4.01 -15.75 8.98
N ALA A 426 2.98 -15.14 8.40
CA ALA A 426 1.75 -15.89 8.14
C ALA A 426 1.97 -16.83 6.96
N PRO A 427 1.56 -18.11 7.06
CA PRO A 427 1.55 -18.98 5.89
C PRO A 427 0.64 -18.38 4.82
N ARG A 428 1.14 -18.23 3.61
CA ARG A 428 0.32 -17.80 2.47
C ARG A 428 -0.34 -19.03 1.87
N ASN A 429 -1.63 -18.93 1.60
CA ASN A 429 -2.36 -19.97 0.88
C ASN A 429 -2.05 -19.84 -0.64
N VAL A 430 -0.82 -20.22 -1.04
CA VAL A 430 -0.37 -20.17 -2.42
C VAL A 430 -0.13 -21.59 -2.91
N HIS A 431 -0.75 -21.95 -4.04
CA HIS A 431 -0.53 -23.26 -4.64
C HIS A 431 0.92 -23.43 -5.08
N ARG A 432 1.46 -24.64 -4.92
CA ARG A 432 2.85 -24.96 -5.27
C ARG A 432 3.20 -24.63 -6.74
N THR A 433 2.25 -24.83 -7.65
CA THR A 433 2.38 -24.47 -9.07
C THR A 433 2.56 -22.97 -9.30
N ASP A 434 1.88 -22.14 -8.52
CA ASP A 434 1.98 -20.67 -8.60
C ASP A 434 3.34 -20.20 -8.11
N LEU A 435 3.85 -20.80 -7.05
CA LEU A 435 5.20 -20.53 -6.54
C LEU A 435 6.29 -20.85 -7.57
N ASP A 436 6.17 -21.98 -8.25
CA ASP A 436 7.14 -22.39 -9.28
C ASP A 436 7.11 -21.42 -10.47
N LEU A 437 5.93 -20.94 -10.88
CA LEU A 437 5.80 -19.90 -11.88
C LEU A 437 6.43 -18.57 -11.42
N MET A 438 6.16 -18.14 -10.17
CA MET A 438 6.75 -16.94 -9.59
C MET A 438 8.30 -17.02 -9.56
N ARG A 439 8.86 -18.16 -9.17
CA ARG A 439 10.33 -18.39 -9.18
C ARG A 439 10.91 -18.30 -10.60
N LYS A 440 10.23 -18.89 -11.59
CA LYS A 440 10.64 -18.81 -13.01
C LYS A 440 10.62 -17.37 -13.51
N LEU A 441 9.55 -16.61 -13.20
CA LEU A 441 9.46 -15.19 -13.54
C LEU A 441 10.56 -14.37 -12.86
N LYS A 442 10.77 -14.58 -11.55
CA LYS A 442 11.89 -13.94 -10.83
C LYS A 442 13.22 -14.20 -11.52
N HIS A 443 13.51 -15.44 -11.92
CA HIS A 443 14.75 -15.77 -12.60
C HIS A 443 14.89 -15.11 -13.98
N VAL A 444 13.80 -14.95 -14.73
CA VAL A 444 13.82 -14.25 -16.03
C VAL A 444 14.13 -12.76 -15.87
N PHE A 445 13.56 -12.12 -14.84
CA PHE A 445 13.75 -10.69 -14.62
C PHE A 445 15.00 -10.35 -13.81
N ASP A 446 15.47 -11.27 -12.98
CA ASP A 446 16.66 -11.13 -12.14
C ASP A 446 17.50 -12.42 -12.17
N PRO A 447 18.15 -12.71 -13.31
CA PRO A 447 18.90 -13.95 -13.51
C PRO A 447 20.09 -14.09 -12.55
N ASN A 448 20.65 -12.98 -12.09
CA ASN A 448 21.77 -12.94 -11.16
C ASN A 448 21.37 -12.91 -9.69
N GLY A 449 20.07 -12.81 -9.37
CA GLY A 449 19.54 -12.79 -8.01
C GLY A 449 19.97 -11.60 -7.18
N ILE A 450 20.24 -10.46 -7.80
CA ILE A 450 20.77 -9.26 -7.11
C ILE A 450 19.72 -8.45 -6.38
N PHE A 451 18.44 -8.50 -6.79
CA PHE A 451 17.39 -7.82 -6.04
C PHE A 451 17.11 -8.55 -4.75
N ALA A 452 17.53 -7.92 -3.64
CA ALA A 452 17.56 -8.53 -2.31
C ALA A 452 16.18 -8.87 -1.75
N THR A 453 15.12 -8.19 -2.17
CA THR A 453 13.76 -8.46 -1.72
C THR A 453 13.26 -9.81 -2.26
N ASP A 454 12.77 -10.66 -1.36
CA ASP A 454 12.25 -11.97 -1.72
C ASP A 454 10.86 -12.23 -1.15
N PRO A 455 9.82 -11.71 -1.80
CA PRO A 455 8.44 -11.93 -1.37
C PRO A 455 8.00 -13.41 -1.47
N ILE A 456 8.79 -14.26 -2.15
CA ILE A 456 8.51 -15.69 -2.33
C ILE A 456 9.09 -16.51 -1.18
N ALA A 457 10.20 -16.07 -0.57
CA ALA A 457 10.83 -16.78 0.54
C ALA A 457 9.95 -16.90 1.79
N SER A 458 8.98 -16.02 1.97
CA SER A 458 8.02 -16.08 3.08
C SER A 458 6.88 -17.10 2.86
N VAL A 459 6.90 -17.84 1.75
CA VAL A 459 5.82 -18.74 1.32
C VAL A 459 6.31 -20.19 1.25
N ALA A 460 7.61 -20.40 1.34
CA ALA A 460 8.26 -21.70 1.37
C ALA A 460 8.50 -22.19 2.85
#